data_6ba3750913f9b9cbc17ae12903453016
#
_entry.id   6ba3750913f9b9cbc17ae12903453016
#
_cell.length_a   1.000
_cell.length_b   1.000
_cell.length_c   1.000
_cell.angle_alpha   90.00
_cell.angle_beta   90.00
_cell.angle_gamma   90.00
#
_symmetry.space_group_name_H-M   'P 1'
#
loop_
_entity.id
_entity.type
_entity.pdbx_description
1 polymer ?
#
loop_
_entity_poly.entity_id
_entity_poly.type
_entity_poly.pdbx_seq_one_letter_code
_entity_poly.pdbx_strand_id
1 'polypeptide(L)'
;MISVKGRWALVTGASRGIGYLTALHMAKQGCNLVLHSRSLEHTHKIMKEVKALGVEAYCVQAELANHQEVVAMLDEIETRGTAIDIVFNNAAVQIAYRQDYWKTPVEDFDLSFRINFIAVTTICYRLIPKMIERGFGRVINTTSGIKDQPEQAGYSAVQSPHNK
;
A
#
# COMPACT_ATOMS: atom_id res chain seq x y z
N MET A 1 24.64 1.97 2.26
CA MET A 1 23.22 1.75 2.63
C MET A 1 22.49 3.06 2.48
N ILE A 2 21.31 3.09 1.84
CA ILE A 2 20.54 4.33 1.64
C ILE A 2 19.83 4.66 2.97
N SER A 3 20.02 5.86 3.50
CA SER A 3 19.33 6.31 4.72
C SER A 3 17.88 6.69 4.40
N VAL A 4 16.95 6.23 5.23
CA VAL A 4 15.54 6.64 5.20
C VAL A 4 15.19 7.70 6.25
N LYS A 5 16.18 8.11 7.06
CA LYS A 5 15.99 9.09 8.14
C LYS A 5 15.48 10.43 7.59
N GLY A 6 14.40 10.94 8.15
CA GLY A 6 13.75 12.18 7.75
C GLY A 6 12.95 12.12 6.44
N ARG A 7 12.95 10.99 5.72
CA ARG A 7 12.15 10.79 4.53
C ARG A 7 10.71 10.42 4.89
N TRP A 8 9.79 10.69 3.99
CA TRP A 8 8.40 10.30 4.15
C TRP A 8 8.05 9.05 3.36
N ALA A 9 7.41 8.10 4.04
CA ALA A 9 6.90 6.88 3.41
C ALA A 9 5.38 6.77 3.53
N LEU A 10 4.71 6.51 2.41
CA LEU A 10 3.32 6.05 2.39
C LEU A 10 3.32 4.53 2.50
N VAL A 11 2.64 4.00 3.52
CA VAL A 11 2.46 2.56 3.73
C VAL A 11 0.98 2.23 3.60
N THR A 12 0.59 1.51 2.55
CA THR A 12 -0.81 1.05 2.41
C THR A 12 -1.05 -0.20 3.23
N GLY A 13 -2.22 -0.30 3.88
CA GLY A 13 -2.54 -1.42 4.76
C GLY A 13 -1.68 -1.48 6.02
N ALA A 14 -1.39 -0.33 6.63
CA ALA A 14 -0.51 -0.21 7.78
C ALA A 14 -1.11 -0.69 9.12
N SER A 15 -2.39 -1.08 9.15
CA SER A 15 -3.10 -1.41 10.39
C SER A 15 -2.73 -2.77 11.00
N ARG A 16 -2.20 -3.70 10.22
CA ARG A 16 -1.86 -5.07 10.65
C ARG A 16 -0.82 -5.75 9.76
N GLY A 17 -0.34 -6.90 10.21
CA GLY A 17 0.53 -7.79 9.42
C GLY A 17 1.81 -7.12 8.93
N ILE A 18 2.17 -7.37 7.68
CA ILE A 18 3.42 -6.89 7.07
C ILE A 18 3.46 -5.37 7.03
N GLY A 19 2.38 -4.69 6.63
CA GLY A 19 2.34 -3.23 6.58
C GLY A 19 2.60 -2.57 7.93
N TYR A 20 2.02 -3.13 9.01
CA TYR A 20 2.25 -2.68 10.39
C TYR A 20 3.72 -2.85 10.81
N LEU A 21 4.28 -4.05 10.60
CA LEU A 21 5.67 -4.35 10.98
C LEU A 21 6.67 -3.52 10.18
N THR A 22 6.41 -3.34 8.88
CA THR A 22 7.25 -2.49 8.02
C THR A 22 7.21 -1.04 8.47
N ALA A 23 6.02 -0.48 8.74
CA ALA A 23 5.87 0.89 9.23
C ALA A 23 6.65 1.09 10.54
N LEU A 24 6.51 0.16 11.48
CA LEU A 24 7.25 0.21 12.74
C LEU A 24 8.77 0.14 12.54
N HIS A 25 9.22 -0.73 11.62
CA HIS A 25 10.65 -0.85 11.31
C HIS A 25 11.22 0.41 10.64
N MET A 26 10.48 1.01 9.71
CA MET A 26 10.86 2.27 9.07
C MET A 26 10.93 3.41 10.08
N ALA A 27 9.96 3.50 11.01
CA ALA A 27 9.98 4.50 12.09
C ALA A 27 11.21 4.35 12.98
N LYS A 28 11.61 3.11 13.34
CA LYS A 28 12.85 2.85 14.09
C LYS A 28 14.11 3.35 13.38
N GLN A 29 14.08 3.49 12.06
CA GLN A 29 15.17 4.05 11.26
C GLN A 29 15.03 5.56 11.03
N GLY A 30 14.05 6.20 11.69
CA GLY A 30 13.82 7.64 11.60
C GLY A 30 13.04 8.10 10.37
N CYS A 31 12.32 7.21 9.71
CA CYS A 31 11.45 7.53 8.59
C CYS A 31 10.11 8.08 9.08
N ASN A 32 9.64 9.19 8.53
CA ASN A 32 8.31 9.74 8.76
C ASN A 32 7.27 8.96 7.97
N LEU A 33 6.03 8.88 8.46
CA LEU A 33 5.06 7.94 7.94
C LEU A 33 3.68 8.54 7.62
N VAL A 34 3.17 8.21 6.45
CA VAL A 34 1.74 8.30 6.13
C VAL A 34 1.18 6.88 6.19
N LEU A 35 0.30 6.63 7.14
CA LEU A 35 -0.23 5.31 7.45
C LEU A 35 -1.65 5.18 6.88
N HIS A 36 -1.79 4.39 5.82
CA HIS A 36 -3.11 4.18 5.22
C HIS A 36 -3.81 2.94 5.79
N SER A 37 -5.11 3.08 6.02
CA SER A 37 -6.05 2.00 6.32
C SER A 37 -7.46 2.33 5.80
N ARG A 38 -8.33 1.33 5.71
CA ARG A 38 -9.76 1.50 5.39
C ARG A 38 -10.56 2.22 6.49
N SER A 39 -10.07 2.18 7.72
CA SER A 39 -10.64 2.92 8.86
C SER A 39 -9.52 3.49 9.71
N LEU A 40 -9.64 4.75 10.12
CA LEU A 40 -8.67 5.42 10.98
C LEU A 40 -8.53 4.74 12.35
N GLU A 41 -9.59 4.16 12.88
CA GLU A 41 -9.57 3.42 14.15
C GLU A 41 -8.53 2.29 14.14
N HIS A 42 -8.39 1.61 13.01
CA HIS A 42 -7.44 0.52 12.86
C HIS A 42 -5.98 0.98 12.91
N THR A 43 -5.72 2.27 12.79
CA THR A 43 -4.36 2.83 12.81
C THR A 43 -3.95 3.39 14.18
N HIS A 44 -4.84 3.47 15.15
CA HIS A 44 -4.54 4.08 16.46
C HIS A 44 -3.35 3.43 17.15
N LYS A 45 -3.25 2.09 17.12
CA LYS A 45 -2.17 1.37 17.76
C LYS A 45 -0.83 1.71 17.10
N ILE A 46 -0.71 1.53 15.78
CA ILE A 46 0.54 1.80 15.05
C ILE A 46 0.93 3.28 15.14
N MET A 47 -0.04 4.20 15.09
CA MET A 47 0.20 5.63 15.24
C MET A 47 0.85 5.96 16.59
N LYS A 48 0.34 5.38 17.69
CA LYS A 48 0.92 5.58 19.02
C LYS A 48 2.36 5.07 19.10
N GLU A 49 2.60 3.89 18.53
CA GLU A 49 3.93 3.26 18.56
C GLU A 49 4.96 4.01 17.72
N VAL A 50 4.62 4.45 16.51
CA VAL A 50 5.56 5.18 15.65
C VAL A 50 5.86 6.57 16.19
N LYS A 51 4.86 7.28 16.75
CA LYS A 51 5.09 8.57 17.41
C LYS A 51 6.00 8.46 18.63
N ALA A 52 5.91 7.38 19.40
CA ALA A 52 6.80 7.13 20.53
C ALA A 52 8.27 6.94 20.10
N LEU A 53 8.54 6.65 18.84
CA LEU A 53 9.88 6.57 18.25
C LEU A 53 10.43 7.93 17.79
N GLY A 54 9.65 9.02 17.97
CA GLY A 54 10.08 10.38 17.67
C GLY A 54 10.04 10.79 16.20
N VAL A 55 9.33 10.03 15.36
CA VAL A 55 9.10 10.38 13.95
C VAL A 55 7.76 11.09 13.77
N GLU A 56 7.66 11.91 12.73
CA GLU A 56 6.39 12.48 12.32
C GLU A 56 5.53 11.41 11.64
N ALA A 57 4.25 11.40 11.97
CA ALA A 57 3.31 10.47 11.33
C ALA A 57 1.88 11.00 11.36
N TYR A 58 1.12 10.65 10.33
CA TYR A 58 -0.34 10.83 10.30
C TYR A 58 -1.01 9.68 9.54
N CYS A 59 -2.32 9.57 9.72
CA CYS A 59 -3.11 8.54 9.07
C CYS A 59 -3.94 9.15 7.95
N VAL A 60 -4.16 8.35 6.92
CA VAL A 60 -5.10 8.62 5.83
C VAL A 60 -6.02 7.42 5.64
N GLN A 61 -7.25 7.70 5.22
CA GLN A 61 -8.27 6.67 5.00
C GLN A 61 -8.65 6.59 3.53
N ALA A 62 -8.78 5.39 3.01
CA ALA A 62 -9.41 5.11 1.73
C ALA A 62 -9.83 3.64 1.63
N GLU A 63 -10.97 3.36 1.00
CA GLU A 63 -11.24 2.04 0.45
C GLU A 63 -10.58 1.94 -0.92
N LEU A 64 -9.56 1.10 -1.05
CA LEU A 64 -8.75 1.02 -2.27
C LEU A 64 -9.53 0.48 -3.49
N ALA A 65 -10.64 -0.20 -3.28
CA ALA A 65 -11.56 -0.57 -4.35
C ALA A 65 -12.32 0.64 -4.91
N ASN A 66 -12.38 1.75 -4.18
CA ASN A 66 -13.04 3.00 -4.57
C ASN A 66 -12.02 4.00 -5.11
N HIS A 67 -11.98 4.17 -6.42
CA HIS A 67 -11.03 5.07 -7.08
C HIS A 67 -11.14 6.53 -6.58
N GLN A 68 -12.35 7.02 -6.28
CA GLN A 68 -12.54 8.38 -5.79
C GLN A 68 -11.94 8.58 -4.41
N GLU A 69 -12.04 7.57 -3.53
CA GLU A 69 -11.40 7.63 -2.21
C GLU A 69 -9.87 7.58 -2.31
N VAL A 70 -9.33 6.80 -3.24
CA VAL A 70 -7.87 6.78 -3.51
C VAL A 70 -7.39 8.15 -3.97
N VAL A 71 -8.12 8.81 -4.88
CA VAL A 71 -7.80 10.17 -5.34
C VAL A 71 -7.89 11.17 -4.18
N ALA A 72 -8.97 11.15 -3.40
CA ALA A 72 -9.14 12.04 -2.26
C ALA A 72 -8.04 11.88 -1.20
N MET A 73 -7.62 10.65 -0.92
CA MET A 73 -6.48 10.35 -0.06
C MET A 73 -5.18 11.00 -0.57
N LEU A 74 -4.93 10.90 -1.87
CA LEU A 74 -3.74 11.50 -2.47
C LEU A 74 -3.80 13.03 -2.45
N ASP A 75 -4.97 13.61 -2.68
CA ASP A 75 -5.22 15.05 -2.58
C ASP A 75 -4.98 15.56 -1.14
N GLU A 76 -5.41 14.78 -0.13
CA GLU A 76 -5.13 15.09 1.28
C GLU A 76 -3.62 15.11 1.56
N ILE A 77 -2.87 14.10 1.09
CA ILE A 77 -1.41 14.03 1.25
C ILE A 77 -0.73 15.24 0.61
N GLU A 78 -1.17 15.63 -0.59
CA GLU A 78 -0.63 16.79 -1.30
C GLU A 78 -0.97 18.10 -0.62
N THR A 79 -2.21 18.27 -0.16
CA THR A 79 -2.65 19.47 0.56
C THR A 79 -1.87 19.68 1.86
N ARG A 80 -1.46 18.59 2.51
CA ARG A 80 -0.56 18.65 3.68
C ARG A 80 0.89 19.01 3.33
N GLY A 81 1.23 19.11 2.05
CA GLY A 81 2.59 19.40 1.58
C GLY A 81 3.59 18.28 1.83
N THR A 82 3.12 17.05 2.07
CA THR A 82 4.00 15.93 2.39
C THR A 82 4.68 15.39 1.14
N ALA A 83 6.00 15.52 1.08
CA ALA A 83 6.82 15.02 -0.02
C ALA A 83 7.10 13.52 0.16
N ILE A 84 6.24 12.67 -0.38
CA ILE A 84 6.42 11.20 -0.30
C ILE A 84 7.67 10.78 -1.10
N ASP A 85 8.61 10.17 -0.42
CA ASP A 85 9.86 9.64 -0.99
C ASP A 85 9.80 8.13 -1.20
N ILE A 86 8.99 7.43 -0.41
CA ILE A 86 8.88 5.97 -0.42
C ILE A 86 7.41 5.60 -0.46
N VAL A 87 7.05 4.70 -1.35
CA VAL A 87 5.71 4.08 -1.38
C VAL A 87 5.86 2.59 -1.14
N PHE A 88 5.19 2.10 -0.10
CA PHE A 88 5.04 0.68 0.14
C PHE A 88 3.59 0.26 -0.13
N ASN A 89 3.34 -0.24 -1.33
CA ASN A 89 2.07 -0.80 -1.75
C ASN A 89 1.96 -2.22 -1.17
N ASN A 90 1.34 -2.31 0.01
CA ASN A 90 1.21 -3.56 0.75
C ASN A 90 -0.24 -4.00 0.92
N ALA A 91 -1.18 -3.06 0.96
CA ALA A 91 -2.60 -3.43 1.03
C ALA A 91 -2.99 -4.28 -0.19
N ALA A 92 -3.57 -5.43 0.08
CA ALA A 92 -4.01 -6.35 -0.95
C ALA A 92 -5.24 -7.15 -0.48
N VAL A 93 -5.98 -7.68 -1.43
CA VAL A 93 -7.03 -8.66 -1.21
C VAL A 93 -6.68 -9.93 -1.99
N GLN A 94 -6.83 -11.07 -1.33
CA GLN A 94 -6.72 -12.38 -1.97
C GLN A 94 -8.13 -12.90 -2.24
N ILE A 95 -8.38 -13.35 -3.48
CA ILE A 95 -9.62 -14.05 -3.81
C ILE A 95 -9.70 -15.31 -2.95
N ALA A 96 -10.85 -15.53 -2.32
CA ALA A 96 -11.06 -16.68 -1.46
C ALA A 96 -10.90 -17.99 -2.26
N TYR A 97 -10.14 -18.93 -1.69
CA TYR A 97 -10.01 -20.25 -2.28
C TYR A 97 -11.37 -20.93 -2.38
N ARG A 98 -11.66 -21.54 -3.53
CA ARG A 98 -12.83 -22.37 -3.76
C ARG A 98 -12.39 -23.67 -4.44
N GLN A 99 -12.93 -24.79 -3.96
CA GLN A 99 -12.62 -26.12 -4.51
C GLN A 99 -13.01 -26.22 -5.99
N ASP A 100 -14.10 -25.55 -6.38
CA ASP A 100 -14.53 -25.41 -7.77
C ASP A 100 -14.24 -23.97 -8.22
N TYR A 101 -13.19 -23.81 -9.01
CA TYR A 101 -12.77 -22.50 -9.56
C TYR A 101 -13.90 -21.77 -10.29
N TRP A 102 -14.73 -22.50 -11.03
CA TRP A 102 -15.82 -21.93 -11.83
C TRP A 102 -16.95 -21.32 -10.98
N LYS A 103 -16.96 -21.59 -9.69
CA LYS A 103 -17.87 -20.95 -8.72
C LYS A 103 -17.32 -19.65 -8.12
N THR A 104 -16.17 -19.18 -8.58
CA THR A 104 -15.64 -17.88 -8.15
C THR A 104 -16.45 -16.78 -8.82
N PRO A 105 -17.10 -15.89 -8.05
CA PRO A 105 -17.83 -14.76 -8.59
C PRO A 105 -16.90 -13.81 -9.37
N VAL A 106 -17.40 -13.26 -10.48
CA VAL A 106 -16.62 -12.28 -11.27
C VAL A 106 -16.31 -11.03 -10.44
N GLU A 107 -17.15 -10.69 -9.49
CA GLU A 107 -16.99 -9.58 -8.56
C GLU A 107 -15.74 -9.73 -7.69
N ASP A 108 -15.33 -10.96 -7.34
CA ASP A 108 -14.10 -11.19 -6.59
C ASP A 108 -12.86 -10.81 -7.43
N PHE A 109 -12.89 -11.07 -8.74
CA PHE A 109 -11.82 -10.66 -9.66
C PHE A 109 -11.79 -9.14 -9.83
N ASP A 110 -12.96 -8.50 -10.02
CA ASP A 110 -13.06 -7.03 -10.11
C ASP A 110 -12.50 -6.37 -8.84
N LEU A 111 -12.93 -6.84 -7.66
CA LEU A 111 -12.43 -6.35 -6.38
C LEU A 111 -10.90 -6.50 -6.25
N SER A 112 -10.39 -7.69 -6.61
CA SER A 112 -8.96 -7.96 -6.58
C SER A 112 -8.19 -7.03 -7.54
N PHE A 113 -8.71 -6.83 -8.75
CA PHE A 113 -8.09 -5.96 -9.74
C PHE A 113 -8.09 -4.49 -9.30
N ARG A 114 -9.19 -4.00 -8.74
CA ARG A 114 -9.28 -2.63 -8.21
C ARG A 114 -8.27 -2.37 -7.11
N ILE A 115 -8.17 -3.25 -6.11
CA ILE A 115 -7.30 -3.06 -4.96
C ILE A 115 -5.84 -3.31 -5.32
N ASN A 116 -5.56 -4.46 -5.98
CA ASN A 116 -4.17 -4.92 -6.15
C ASN A 116 -3.47 -4.31 -7.36
N PHE A 117 -4.23 -3.74 -8.30
CA PHE A 117 -3.67 -3.16 -9.52
C PHE A 117 -4.05 -1.69 -9.73
N ILE A 118 -5.33 -1.36 -9.83
CA ILE A 118 -5.76 0.01 -10.17
C ILE A 118 -5.36 1.01 -9.08
N ALA A 119 -5.60 0.70 -7.80
CA ALA A 119 -5.20 1.57 -6.69
C ALA A 119 -3.68 1.78 -6.66
N VAL A 120 -2.90 0.70 -6.81
CA VAL A 120 -1.43 0.74 -6.86
C VAL A 120 -0.96 1.62 -8.03
N THR A 121 -1.55 1.42 -9.21
CA THR A 121 -1.23 2.22 -10.41
C THR A 121 -1.56 3.69 -10.19
N THR A 122 -2.73 4.01 -9.63
CA THR A 122 -3.16 5.40 -9.35
C THR A 122 -2.18 6.08 -8.38
N ILE A 123 -1.79 5.41 -7.30
CA ILE A 123 -0.81 5.91 -6.32
C ILE A 123 0.53 6.19 -7.02
N CYS A 124 1.01 5.24 -7.81
CA CYS A 124 2.28 5.36 -8.53
C CYS A 124 2.25 6.51 -9.55
N TYR A 125 1.19 6.62 -10.35
CA TYR A 125 1.04 7.69 -11.34
C TYR A 125 1.06 9.08 -10.71
N ARG A 126 0.50 9.22 -9.52
CA ARG A 126 0.43 10.50 -8.82
C ARG A 126 1.75 10.87 -8.14
N LEU A 127 2.46 9.91 -7.55
CA LEU A 127 3.61 10.19 -6.69
C LEU A 127 4.96 10.09 -7.41
N ILE A 128 5.13 9.19 -8.40
CA ILE A 128 6.41 8.97 -9.09
C ILE A 128 6.92 10.23 -9.80
N PRO A 129 6.13 11.01 -10.56
CA PRO A 129 6.64 12.21 -11.21
C PRO A 129 7.29 13.18 -10.22
N LYS A 130 6.66 13.38 -9.05
CA LYS A 130 7.21 14.24 -7.98
C LYS A 130 8.49 13.66 -7.33
N MET A 131 8.62 12.34 -7.27
CA MET A 131 9.86 11.69 -6.83
C MET A 131 10.99 11.93 -7.84
N ILE A 132 10.69 11.84 -9.14
CA ILE A 132 11.64 12.10 -10.23
C ILE A 132 12.14 13.55 -10.16
N GLU A 133 11.24 14.52 -10.03
CA GLU A 133 11.57 15.95 -9.90
C GLU A 133 12.51 16.22 -8.73
N ARG A 134 12.34 15.51 -7.60
CA ARG A 134 13.21 15.62 -6.41
C ARG A 134 14.48 14.77 -6.48
N GLY A 135 14.68 13.98 -7.53
CA GLY A 135 15.86 13.11 -7.71
C GLY A 135 15.91 11.92 -6.76
N PHE A 136 14.82 11.61 -6.05
CA PHE A 136 14.75 10.44 -5.17
C PHE A 136 13.33 9.87 -5.08
N GLY A 137 13.25 8.53 -5.18
CA GLY A 137 12.02 7.78 -4.93
C GLY A 137 12.28 6.27 -4.80
N ARG A 138 11.45 5.61 -4.02
CA ARG A 138 11.41 4.15 -3.93
C ARG A 138 9.96 3.69 -3.94
N VAL A 139 9.65 2.77 -4.86
CA VAL A 139 8.35 2.10 -4.91
C VAL A 139 8.57 0.63 -4.63
N ILE A 140 7.87 0.11 -3.65
CA ILE A 140 7.94 -1.28 -3.22
C ILE A 140 6.54 -1.84 -3.31
N ASN A 141 6.37 -2.92 -4.08
CA ASN A 141 5.11 -3.63 -4.20
C ASN A 141 5.23 -4.99 -3.51
N THR A 142 4.28 -5.31 -2.64
CA THR A 142 4.15 -6.66 -2.11
C THR A 142 3.61 -7.56 -3.20
N THR A 143 4.31 -8.65 -3.47
CA THR A 143 3.88 -9.68 -4.41
C THR A 143 3.74 -11.02 -3.69
N SER A 144 3.08 -11.97 -4.33
CA SER A 144 2.95 -13.33 -3.82
C SER A 144 3.70 -14.31 -4.73
N GLY A 145 4.37 -15.29 -4.10
CA GLY A 145 5.05 -16.38 -4.79
C GLY A 145 4.13 -17.53 -5.21
N ILE A 146 2.83 -17.28 -5.39
CA ILE A 146 1.86 -18.28 -5.84
C ILE A 146 2.13 -18.60 -7.32
N LYS A 147 3.11 -19.45 -7.52
CA LYS A 147 3.43 -20.02 -8.82
C LYS A 147 2.81 -21.41 -8.86
N ASP A 148 2.19 -21.76 -9.97
CA ASP A 148 1.66 -23.10 -10.23
C ASP A 148 0.49 -23.52 -9.32
N GLN A 149 -0.35 -22.57 -8.89
CA GLN A 149 -1.61 -22.85 -8.19
C GLN A 149 -2.80 -22.42 -9.08
N PRO A 150 -3.33 -23.31 -9.91
CA PRO A 150 -4.40 -22.97 -10.87
C PRO A 150 -5.66 -22.42 -10.19
N GLU A 151 -5.95 -22.84 -8.97
CA GLU A 151 -7.11 -22.37 -8.21
C GLU A 151 -6.97 -20.92 -7.73
N GLN A 152 -5.78 -20.34 -7.85
CA GLN A 152 -5.51 -18.95 -7.47
C GLN A 152 -5.10 -18.09 -8.67
N ALA A 153 -5.41 -18.52 -9.88
CA ALA A 153 -4.99 -17.88 -11.12
C ALA A 153 -5.35 -16.38 -11.17
N GLY A 154 -6.55 -16.00 -10.72
CA GLY A 154 -6.97 -14.60 -10.68
C GLY A 154 -6.10 -13.74 -9.77
N TYR A 155 -5.71 -14.24 -8.60
CA TYR A 155 -4.81 -13.55 -7.69
C TYR A 155 -3.39 -13.46 -8.28
N SER A 156 -2.89 -14.56 -8.81
CA SER A 156 -1.56 -14.61 -9.45
C SER A 156 -1.44 -13.68 -10.64
N ALA A 157 -2.48 -13.57 -11.46
CA ALA A 157 -2.51 -12.66 -12.61
C ALA A 157 -2.37 -11.19 -12.20
N VAL A 158 -2.93 -10.81 -11.05
CA VAL A 158 -2.88 -9.42 -10.55
C VAL A 158 -1.59 -9.13 -9.77
N GLN A 159 -1.06 -10.12 -9.04
CA GLN A 159 0.12 -9.95 -8.17
C GLN A 159 1.46 -10.24 -8.84
N SER A 160 1.48 -10.98 -9.96
CA SER A 160 2.70 -11.38 -10.63
C SER A 160 2.66 -11.12 -12.14
N PRO A 161 2.46 -9.89 -12.60
CA PRO A 161 2.37 -9.60 -14.03
C PRO A 161 3.68 -9.82 -14.80
N HIS A 162 4.80 -10.08 -14.14
CA HIS A 162 6.13 -10.07 -14.73
C HIS A 162 6.96 -11.35 -14.55
N ASN A 163 6.39 -12.42 -14.03
CA ASN A 163 7.10 -13.70 -13.99
C ASN A 163 6.91 -14.47 -15.31
N LYS A 164 7.58 -14.02 -16.36
CA LYS A 164 7.94 -14.82 -17.52
C LYS A 164 9.43 -15.04 -17.53
#